data_0476b379d07d2db2e2b98133fb157e82
#
_entry.id   0476b379d07d2db2e2b98133fb157e82
#
_cell.length_a   1.000
_cell.length_b   1.000
_cell.length_c   1.000
_cell.angle_alpha   90.00
_cell.angle_beta   90.00
_cell.angle_gamma   90.00
#
_symmetry.space_group_name_H-M   'P 1'
#
loop_
_entity.id
_entity.type
_entity.pdbx_description
1 polymer ?
#
loop_
_entity_poly.entity_id
_entity_poly.type
_entity_poly.pdbx_seq_one_letter_code
_entity_poly.pdbx_strand_id
1 'polypeptide(L)'
;MTDPMIIQIPSEIENVQLPTPELLTFYKDKEYRCLWIDDEINNLSLEICRLIIQWNREDEILSISNRTPIKLFFFSPGGDLDVNYTIIDTIKMSKTPVYGINMGSCCSAAAYIYLACHKRFMLPHSYFLFHQGSSQMSGTYGEIVAAMEAYQSQVNELSSFMKERTNYTLDEITDNIVGEWYVRKDEAIEKGVCHQIVDDIAILL
;
A
#
# COMPACT_ATOMS: atom_id res chain seq x y z
N MET A 1 -0.08 -40.62 -28.81
CA MET A 1 1.20 -40.06 -28.35
C MET A 1 1.41 -38.81 -29.16
N THR A 2 1.26 -37.65 -28.58
CA THR A 2 1.57 -36.37 -29.24
C THR A 2 3.08 -36.16 -29.13
N ASP A 3 3.74 -36.03 -30.28
CA ASP A 3 5.18 -35.70 -30.32
C ASP A 3 5.44 -34.40 -29.52
N PRO A 4 6.55 -34.37 -28.75
CA PRO A 4 6.92 -33.17 -28.04
C PRO A 4 7.23 -32.06 -29.06
N MET A 5 6.60 -30.90 -28.87
CA MET A 5 6.87 -29.72 -29.70
C MET A 5 8.31 -29.26 -29.42
N ILE A 6 9.21 -29.52 -30.36
CA ILE A 6 10.58 -29.02 -30.33
C ILE A 6 10.58 -27.59 -30.84
N ILE A 7 10.75 -26.62 -29.93
CA ILE A 7 10.99 -25.22 -30.30
C ILE A 7 12.48 -25.12 -30.65
N GLN A 8 12.82 -24.96 -31.92
CA GLN A 8 14.17 -24.60 -32.34
C GLN A 8 14.37 -23.11 -32.02
N ILE A 9 15.27 -22.84 -31.05
CA ILE A 9 15.73 -21.48 -30.77
C ILE A 9 16.71 -21.10 -31.88
N PRO A 10 16.48 -20.00 -32.63
CA PRO A 10 17.44 -19.54 -33.63
C PRO A 10 18.82 -19.26 -32.96
N SER A 11 19.90 -19.61 -33.63
CA SER A 11 21.28 -19.46 -33.13
C SER A 11 21.65 -18.01 -32.74
N GLU A 12 20.92 -17.05 -33.28
CA GLU A 12 21.03 -15.62 -32.95
C GLU A 12 20.55 -15.29 -31.53
N ILE A 13 19.79 -16.20 -30.92
CA ILE A 13 19.20 -16.04 -29.55
C ILE A 13 20.02 -16.83 -28.49
N GLU A 14 20.99 -17.67 -28.91
CA GLU A 14 21.79 -18.48 -27.98
C GLU A 14 22.58 -17.66 -26.94
N ASN A 15 22.77 -16.36 -27.17
CA ASN A 15 23.44 -15.44 -26.26
C ASN A 15 22.50 -14.47 -25.53
N VAL A 16 21.18 -14.64 -25.65
CA VAL A 16 20.22 -13.81 -24.89
C VAL A 16 20.17 -14.30 -23.46
N GLN A 17 20.72 -13.52 -22.56
CA GLN A 17 20.59 -13.77 -21.13
C GLN A 17 19.11 -13.63 -20.77
N LEU A 18 18.46 -14.72 -20.39
CA LEU A 18 17.07 -14.69 -19.92
C LEU A 18 16.96 -13.77 -18.71
N PRO A 19 15.85 -13.01 -18.59
CA PRO A 19 15.60 -12.22 -17.38
C PRO A 19 15.68 -13.11 -16.13
N THR A 20 16.17 -12.54 -15.02
CA THR A 20 16.14 -13.25 -13.75
C THR A 20 14.70 -13.64 -13.37
N PRO A 21 14.48 -14.73 -12.63
CA PRO A 21 13.14 -15.12 -12.21
C PRO A 21 12.37 -13.99 -11.51
N GLU A 22 13.06 -13.18 -10.73
CA GLU A 22 12.49 -12.01 -10.04
C GLU A 22 11.95 -10.98 -11.04
N LEU A 23 12.67 -10.72 -12.12
CA LEU A 23 12.23 -9.80 -13.16
C LEU A 23 11.00 -10.33 -13.91
N LEU A 24 10.93 -11.64 -14.15
CA LEU A 24 9.74 -12.28 -14.73
C LEU A 24 8.53 -12.16 -13.82
N THR A 25 8.71 -12.36 -12.51
CA THR A 25 7.65 -12.18 -11.51
C THR A 25 7.15 -10.74 -11.51
N PHE A 26 8.07 -9.77 -11.48
CA PHE A 26 7.74 -8.34 -11.55
C PHE A 26 6.91 -7.98 -12.79
N TYR A 27 7.27 -8.50 -13.97
CA TYR A 27 6.48 -8.24 -15.18
C TYR A 27 5.10 -8.87 -15.14
N LYS A 28 4.95 -10.07 -14.57
CA LYS A 28 3.65 -10.71 -14.36
C LYS A 28 2.80 -9.93 -13.37
N ASP A 29 3.37 -9.51 -12.26
CA ASP A 29 2.67 -8.68 -11.27
C ASP A 29 2.14 -7.39 -11.93
N LYS A 30 2.95 -6.74 -12.77
CA LYS A 30 2.48 -5.56 -13.56
C LYS A 30 1.36 -5.91 -14.52
N GLU A 31 1.41 -7.03 -15.21
CA GLU A 31 0.35 -7.49 -16.13
C GLU A 31 -0.99 -7.69 -15.39
N TYR A 32 -0.94 -8.25 -14.18
CA TYR A 32 -2.12 -8.45 -13.33
C TYR A 32 -2.45 -7.26 -12.43
N ARG A 33 -1.76 -6.14 -12.60
CA ARG A 33 -1.90 -4.91 -11.79
C ARG A 33 -1.73 -5.18 -10.29
N CYS A 34 -0.79 -6.04 -9.95
CA CYS A 34 -0.39 -6.37 -8.60
C CYS A 34 0.86 -5.58 -8.22
N LEU A 35 0.82 -4.91 -7.08
CA LEU A 35 1.94 -4.16 -6.51
C LEU A 35 2.16 -4.61 -5.06
N TRP A 36 3.41 -4.56 -4.61
CA TRP A 36 3.79 -4.94 -3.27
C TRP A 36 4.40 -3.77 -2.52
N ILE A 37 3.99 -3.58 -1.27
CA ILE A 37 4.67 -2.78 -0.26
C ILE A 37 5.14 -3.80 0.78
N ASP A 38 6.31 -4.39 0.55
CA ASP A 38 6.88 -5.49 1.32
C ASP A 38 8.23 -5.13 1.98
N ASP A 39 8.54 -3.85 2.01
CA ASP A 39 9.72 -3.27 2.65
C ASP A 39 9.37 -1.93 3.31
N GLU A 40 10.36 -1.24 3.85
CA GLU A 40 10.25 0.12 4.36
C GLU A 40 9.83 1.11 3.26
N ILE A 41 8.86 1.97 3.58
CA ILE A 41 8.39 3.02 2.67
C ILE A 41 9.46 4.10 2.53
N ASN A 42 9.94 4.29 1.30
CA ASN A 42 10.97 5.24 0.92
C ASN A 42 10.75 5.75 -0.51
N ASN A 43 11.69 6.51 -1.06
CA ASN A 43 11.58 7.07 -2.40
C ASN A 43 11.37 6.03 -3.51
N LEU A 44 11.80 4.77 -3.34
CA LEU A 44 11.54 3.71 -4.32
C LEU A 44 10.06 3.35 -4.38
N SER A 45 9.35 3.50 -3.27
CA SER A 45 7.89 3.27 -3.19
C SER A 45 7.07 4.23 -4.07
N LEU A 46 7.65 5.35 -4.54
CA LEU A 46 7.01 6.26 -5.49
C LEU A 46 6.74 5.63 -6.87
N GLU A 47 7.36 4.49 -7.17
CA GLU A 47 7.02 3.72 -8.38
C GLU A 47 5.55 3.28 -8.38
N ILE A 48 4.97 3.05 -7.22
CA ILE A 48 3.54 2.77 -7.04
C ILE A 48 2.68 3.91 -7.62
N CYS A 49 3.04 5.16 -7.32
CA CYS A 49 2.35 6.33 -7.86
C CYS A 49 2.42 6.40 -9.38
N ARG A 50 3.61 6.12 -9.96
CA ARG A 50 3.81 6.12 -11.42
C ARG A 50 2.92 5.07 -12.10
N LEU A 51 2.83 3.87 -11.52
CA LEU A 51 2.02 2.78 -12.06
C LEU A 51 0.52 3.06 -11.91
N ILE A 52 0.07 3.60 -10.78
CA ILE A 52 -1.33 4.02 -10.60
C ILE A 52 -1.70 5.08 -11.64
N ILE A 53 -0.85 6.09 -11.86
CA ILE A 53 -1.07 7.14 -12.86
C ILE A 53 -1.11 6.54 -14.27
N GLN A 54 -0.19 5.63 -14.60
CA GLN A 54 -0.14 4.95 -15.89
C GLN A 54 -1.43 4.19 -16.15
N TRP A 55 -1.88 3.34 -15.22
CA TRP A 55 -3.11 2.55 -15.38
C TRP A 55 -4.37 3.41 -15.43
N ASN A 56 -4.41 4.53 -14.70
CA ASN A 56 -5.51 5.49 -14.84
C ASN A 56 -5.58 6.09 -16.25
N ARG A 57 -4.42 6.34 -16.89
CA ARG A 57 -4.34 6.82 -18.28
C ARG A 57 -4.78 5.75 -19.27
N GLU A 58 -4.32 4.51 -19.08
CA GLU A 58 -4.73 3.37 -19.91
C GLU A 58 -6.25 3.12 -19.84
N ASP A 59 -6.83 3.32 -18.66
CA ASP A 59 -8.25 3.11 -18.39
C ASP A 59 -9.13 4.32 -18.72
N GLU A 60 -8.58 5.44 -19.24
CA GLU A 60 -9.31 6.70 -19.40
C GLU A 60 -10.60 6.55 -20.24
N ILE A 61 -10.56 5.68 -21.24
CA ILE A 61 -11.69 5.39 -22.13
C ILE A 61 -12.72 4.44 -21.52
N LEU A 62 -12.42 3.80 -20.39
CA LEU A 62 -13.29 2.82 -19.75
C LEU A 62 -14.16 3.51 -18.69
N SER A 63 -15.42 3.06 -18.61
CA SER A 63 -16.24 3.37 -17.42
C SER A 63 -15.60 2.78 -16.16
N ILE A 64 -15.79 3.42 -15.01
CA ILE A 64 -15.18 3.00 -13.74
C ILE A 64 -15.52 1.53 -13.41
N SER A 65 -16.76 1.11 -13.71
CA SER A 65 -17.22 -0.27 -13.48
C SER A 65 -16.50 -1.33 -14.31
N ASN A 66 -15.85 -0.92 -15.41
CA ASN A 66 -15.16 -1.82 -16.34
C ASN A 66 -13.63 -1.79 -16.17
N ARG A 67 -13.13 -1.00 -15.23
CA ARG A 67 -11.69 -0.91 -14.94
C ARG A 67 -11.26 -2.08 -14.07
N THR A 68 -10.17 -2.74 -14.48
CA THR A 68 -9.54 -3.76 -13.65
C THR A 68 -8.91 -3.12 -12.40
N PRO A 69 -9.27 -3.54 -11.19
CA PRO A 69 -8.69 -2.99 -9.98
C PRO A 69 -7.17 -3.21 -9.91
N ILE A 70 -6.48 -2.23 -9.31
CA ILE A 70 -5.08 -2.34 -8.91
C ILE A 70 -5.06 -3.02 -7.54
N LYS A 71 -4.29 -4.08 -7.37
CA LYS A 71 -4.14 -4.79 -6.10
C LYS A 71 -2.83 -4.38 -5.45
N LEU A 72 -2.91 -3.86 -4.24
CA LEU A 72 -1.77 -3.41 -3.46
C LEU A 72 -1.63 -4.30 -2.22
N PHE A 73 -0.60 -5.12 -2.21
CA PHE A 73 -0.31 -6.08 -1.15
C PHE A 73 0.64 -5.45 -0.11
N PHE A 74 0.33 -5.63 1.18
CA PHE A 74 1.05 -5.00 2.27
C PHE A 74 1.70 -6.03 3.19
N PHE A 75 3.00 -5.89 3.38
CA PHE A 75 3.79 -6.54 4.42
C PHE A 75 4.95 -5.61 4.80
N SER A 76 4.66 -4.54 5.57
CA SER A 76 5.61 -3.43 5.73
C SER A 76 5.62 -2.86 7.15
N PRO A 77 6.79 -2.47 7.66
CA PRO A 77 6.92 -1.76 8.93
C PRO A 77 6.46 -0.29 8.87
N GLY A 78 6.22 0.26 7.68
CA GLY A 78 5.99 1.68 7.46
C GLY A 78 7.22 2.39 6.91
N GLY A 79 7.40 3.67 7.20
CA GLY A 79 8.56 4.45 6.77
C GLY A 79 8.26 5.94 6.60
N ASP A 80 8.78 6.54 5.54
CA ASP A 80 8.79 7.97 5.26
C ASP A 80 7.38 8.58 5.11
N LEU A 81 7.11 9.67 5.83
CA LEU A 81 5.80 10.32 5.84
C LEU A 81 5.50 11.12 4.57
N ASP A 82 6.48 11.74 3.95
CA ASP A 82 6.25 12.54 2.73
C ASP A 82 5.92 11.63 1.55
N VAL A 83 6.61 10.49 1.47
CA VAL A 83 6.30 9.41 0.50
C VAL A 83 4.92 8.82 0.80
N ASN A 84 4.59 8.60 2.07
CA ASN A 84 3.28 8.13 2.52
C ASN A 84 2.14 9.03 2.01
N TYR A 85 2.22 10.35 2.26
CA TYR A 85 1.21 11.30 1.78
C TYR A 85 1.07 11.28 0.26
N THR A 86 2.19 11.22 -0.46
CA THR A 86 2.18 11.17 -1.92
C THR A 86 1.43 9.95 -2.44
N ILE A 87 1.61 8.78 -1.81
CA ILE A 87 0.91 7.54 -2.19
C ILE A 87 -0.57 7.62 -1.80
N ILE A 88 -0.90 8.10 -0.60
CA ILE A 88 -2.29 8.30 -0.13
C ILE A 88 -3.06 9.17 -1.13
N ASP A 89 -2.52 10.33 -1.49
CA ASP A 89 -3.19 11.26 -2.40
C ASP A 89 -3.33 10.67 -3.80
N THR A 90 -2.32 9.96 -4.29
CA THR A 90 -2.38 9.27 -5.58
C THR A 90 -3.49 8.23 -5.60
N ILE A 91 -3.66 7.44 -4.52
CA ILE A 91 -4.75 6.46 -4.40
C ILE A 91 -6.11 7.17 -4.33
N LYS A 92 -6.23 8.22 -3.51
CA LYS A 92 -7.50 8.99 -3.37
C LYS A 92 -7.93 9.62 -4.69
N MET A 93 -7.00 10.10 -5.51
CA MET A 93 -7.28 10.70 -6.82
C MET A 93 -7.52 9.66 -7.92
N SER A 94 -7.15 8.40 -7.72
CA SER A 94 -7.29 7.35 -8.71
C SER A 94 -8.77 7.06 -9.00
N LYS A 95 -9.14 7.09 -10.29
CA LYS A 95 -10.44 6.64 -10.78
C LYS A 95 -10.48 5.13 -11.04
N THR A 96 -9.31 4.52 -11.23
CA THR A 96 -9.16 3.07 -11.27
C THR A 96 -9.14 2.56 -9.83
N PRO A 97 -10.02 1.62 -9.46
CA PRO A 97 -10.09 1.14 -8.08
C PRO A 97 -8.76 0.57 -7.60
N VAL A 98 -8.34 0.95 -6.39
CA VAL A 98 -7.17 0.38 -5.71
C VAL A 98 -7.67 -0.46 -4.52
N TYR A 99 -7.29 -1.73 -4.49
CA TYR A 99 -7.63 -2.68 -3.43
C TYR A 99 -6.40 -2.95 -2.58
N GLY A 100 -6.51 -2.70 -1.28
CA GLY A 100 -5.46 -2.99 -0.30
C GLY A 100 -5.65 -4.37 0.31
N ILE A 101 -4.60 -5.18 0.34
CA ILE A 101 -4.60 -6.51 0.91
C ILE A 101 -3.48 -6.61 1.96
N ASN A 102 -3.84 -6.67 3.24
CA ASN A 102 -2.86 -6.88 4.31
C ASN A 102 -2.49 -8.36 4.39
N MET A 103 -1.22 -8.68 4.06
CA MET A 103 -0.69 -10.04 3.98
C MET A 103 -0.07 -10.52 5.31
N GLY A 104 0.13 -9.63 6.29
CA GLY A 104 0.74 -9.99 7.58
C GLY A 104 0.87 -8.79 8.51
N SER A 105 1.91 -8.00 8.34
CA SER A 105 2.10 -6.75 9.08
C SER A 105 1.87 -5.54 8.17
N CYS A 106 1.03 -4.61 8.60
CA CYS A 106 0.81 -3.35 7.93
C CYS A 106 0.91 -2.23 8.98
N CYS A 107 2.08 -1.62 9.09
CA CYS A 107 2.44 -0.81 10.23
C CYS A 107 2.68 0.65 9.84
N SER A 108 2.40 1.58 10.77
CA SER A 108 2.77 2.99 10.67
C SER A 108 2.32 3.60 9.31
N ALA A 109 3.21 4.23 8.55
CA ALA A 109 2.91 4.81 7.24
C ALA A 109 2.18 3.83 6.30
N ALA A 110 2.55 2.54 6.27
CA ALA A 110 1.89 1.53 5.43
C ALA A 110 0.41 1.35 5.79
N ALA A 111 0.06 1.42 7.08
CA ALA A 111 -1.33 1.31 7.53
C ALA A 111 -2.18 2.49 7.05
N TYR A 112 -1.62 3.69 6.98
CA TYR A 112 -2.33 4.85 6.43
C TYR A 112 -2.49 4.76 4.91
N ILE A 113 -1.48 4.28 4.17
CA ILE A 113 -1.63 3.99 2.72
C ILE A 113 -2.74 2.94 2.50
N TYR A 114 -2.77 1.89 3.32
CA TYR A 114 -3.83 0.88 3.25
C TYR A 114 -5.21 1.48 3.49
N LEU A 115 -5.36 2.39 4.45
CA LEU A 115 -6.62 3.11 4.69
C LEU A 115 -7.08 3.95 3.49
N ALA A 116 -6.17 4.43 2.64
CA ALA A 116 -6.52 5.16 1.42
C ALA A 116 -7.17 4.28 0.36
N CYS A 117 -6.93 2.96 0.38
CA CYS A 117 -7.47 2.03 -0.60
C CYS A 117 -9.00 2.00 -0.63
N HIS A 118 -9.57 1.85 -1.83
CA HIS A 118 -11.03 1.89 -2.07
C HIS A 118 -11.73 0.66 -1.49
N LYS A 119 -11.10 -0.52 -1.58
CA LYS A 119 -11.49 -1.73 -0.87
C LYS A 119 -10.33 -2.26 -0.08
N ARG A 120 -10.60 -2.83 1.07
CA ARG A 120 -9.59 -3.22 2.04
C ARG A 120 -9.84 -4.63 2.54
N PHE A 121 -8.85 -5.48 2.34
CA PHE A 121 -8.87 -6.90 2.68
C PHE A 121 -7.72 -7.23 3.61
N MET A 122 -7.86 -8.25 4.44
CA MET A 122 -6.75 -8.73 5.26
C MET A 122 -6.80 -10.24 5.44
N LEU A 123 -5.64 -10.86 5.59
CA LEU A 123 -5.54 -12.26 5.98
C LEU A 123 -5.90 -12.46 7.46
N PRO A 124 -6.38 -13.66 7.86
CA PRO A 124 -6.90 -13.89 9.23
C PRO A 124 -5.91 -13.65 10.36
N HIS A 125 -4.61 -13.79 10.11
CA HIS A 125 -3.55 -13.61 11.10
C HIS A 125 -2.80 -12.29 10.96
N SER A 126 -3.17 -11.45 9.99
CA SER A 126 -2.56 -10.15 9.80
C SER A 126 -3.02 -9.14 10.86
N TYR A 127 -2.28 -8.05 10.97
CA TYR A 127 -2.57 -6.96 11.92
C TYR A 127 -2.15 -5.61 11.37
N PHE A 128 -2.64 -4.57 12.00
CA PHE A 128 -2.19 -3.20 11.78
C PHE A 128 -1.51 -2.69 13.04
N LEU A 129 -0.54 -1.81 12.86
CA LEU A 129 0.06 -1.04 13.95
C LEU A 129 -0.05 0.45 13.62
N PHE A 130 -0.71 1.19 14.49
CA PHE A 130 -0.78 2.65 14.43
C PHE A 130 0.00 3.26 15.60
N HIS A 131 0.69 4.35 15.35
CA HIS A 131 1.41 5.12 16.35
C HIS A 131 1.68 6.53 15.84
N GLN A 132 2.05 7.46 16.71
CA GLN A 132 2.44 8.82 16.31
C GLN A 132 3.73 8.84 15.49
N GLY A 133 4.48 7.73 15.48
CA GLY A 133 5.76 7.63 14.82
C GLY A 133 6.91 8.09 15.75
N SER A 134 8.10 8.10 15.18
CA SER A 134 9.31 8.60 15.84
C SER A 134 10.03 9.57 14.93
N SER A 135 10.59 10.62 15.49
CA SER A 135 11.39 11.60 14.76
C SER A 135 12.62 11.97 15.55
N GLN A 136 13.70 12.26 14.85
CA GLN A 136 14.90 12.83 15.41
C GLN A 136 15.15 14.20 14.77
N MET A 137 15.20 15.24 15.60
CA MET A 137 15.37 16.61 15.13
C MET A 137 16.68 17.19 15.65
N SER A 138 17.40 17.89 14.79
CA SER A 138 18.65 18.57 15.14
C SER A 138 18.74 19.89 14.39
N GLY A 139 19.34 20.90 15.03
CA GLY A 139 19.49 22.24 14.45
C GLY A 139 19.51 23.31 15.53
N THR A 140 19.30 24.56 15.12
CA THR A 140 19.08 25.69 16.03
C THR A 140 17.73 25.55 16.73
N TYR A 141 17.54 26.28 17.84
CA TYR A 141 16.28 26.28 18.59
C TYR A 141 15.07 26.56 17.66
N GLY A 142 15.17 27.58 16.79
CA GLY A 142 14.06 27.93 15.89
C GLY A 142 13.75 26.82 14.87
N GLU A 143 14.77 26.16 14.31
CA GLU A 143 14.59 25.04 13.40
C GLU A 143 13.94 23.84 14.07
N ILE A 144 14.34 23.51 15.31
CA ILE A 144 13.75 22.40 16.07
C ILE A 144 12.28 22.70 16.38
N VAL A 145 11.94 23.92 16.83
CA VAL A 145 10.54 24.30 17.11
C VAL A 145 9.68 24.20 15.85
N ALA A 146 10.15 24.75 14.72
CA ALA A 146 9.44 24.69 13.45
C ALA A 146 9.23 23.23 12.97
N ALA A 147 10.25 22.38 13.12
CA ALA A 147 10.16 20.97 12.75
C ALA A 147 9.16 20.20 13.65
N MET A 148 9.12 20.51 14.95
CA MET A 148 8.14 19.93 15.88
C MET A 148 6.70 20.33 15.53
N GLU A 149 6.47 21.61 15.22
CA GLU A 149 5.14 22.09 14.82
C GLU A 149 4.68 21.44 13.51
N ALA A 150 5.58 21.32 12.52
CA ALA A 150 5.29 20.63 11.26
C ALA A 150 4.95 19.15 11.49
N TYR A 151 5.74 18.44 12.29
CA TYR A 151 5.49 17.04 12.64
C TYR A 151 4.16 16.85 13.38
N GLN A 152 3.85 17.71 14.35
CA GLN A 152 2.56 17.68 15.05
C GLN A 152 1.38 17.89 14.09
N SER A 153 1.54 18.80 13.10
CA SER A 153 0.52 18.99 12.07
C SER A 153 0.29 17.72 11.26
N GLN A 154 1.36 17.05 10.85
CA GLN A 154 1.27 15.76 10.12
C GLN A 154 0.56 14.68 10.94
N VAL A 155 0.86 14.55 12.24
CA VAL A 155 0.18 13.60 13.13
C VAL A 155 -1.32 13.90 13.22
N ASN A 156 -1.68 15.18 13.35
CA ASN A 156 -3.10 15.61 13.39
C ASN A 156 -3.83 15.33 12.07
N GLU A 157 -3.17 15.53 10.93
CA GLU A 157 -3.71 15.23 9.60
C GLU A 157 -3.96 13.73 9.43
N LEU A 158 -2.99 12.88 9.82
CA LEU A 158 -3.16 11.42 9.76
C LEU A 158 -4.27 10.93 10.70
N SER A 159 -4.39 11.52 11.89
CA SER A 159 -5.48 11.22 12.83
C SER A 159 -6.84 11.57 12.24
N SER A 160 -6.94 12.74 11.59
CA SER A 160 -8.15 13.20 10.92
C SER A 160 -8.49 12.30 9.71
N PHE A 161 -7.48 11.91 8.94
CA PHE A 161 -7.63 10.98 7.83
C PHE A 161 -8.08 9.60 8.31
N MET A 162 -7.51 9.06 9.39
CA MET A 162 -7.94 7.79 9.98
C MET A 162 -9.41 7.85 10.41
N LYS A 163 -9.83 8.95 11.06
CA LYS A 163 -11.25 9.19 11.43
C LYS A 163 -12.16 9.21 10.19
N GLU A 164 -11.73 9.81 9.09
CA GLU A 164 -12.49 9.84 7.82
C GLU A 164 -12.70 8.42 7.25
N ARG A 165 -11.70 7.55 7.42
CA ARG A 165 -11.63 6.25 6.77
C ARG A 165 -12.09 5.07 7.63
N THR A 166 -12.39 5.31 8.91
CA THR A 166 -12.75 4.28 9.90
C THR A 166 -13.93 4.73 10.75
N ASN A 167 -14.40 3.85 11.63
CA ASN A 167 -15.45 4.14 12.61
C ASN A 167 -14.90 4.57 13.97
N TYR A 168 -13.61 4.85 14.08
CA TYR A 168 -13.03 5.41 15.30
C TYR A 168 -13.41 6.87 15.49
N THR A 169 -13.59 7.27 16.75
CA THR A 169 -13.65 8.69 17.13
C THR A 169 -12.25 9.31 17.13
N LEU A 170 -12.16 10.63 17.05
CA LEU A 170 -10.86 11.30 17.13
C LEU A 170 -10.18 11.07 18.48
N ASP A 171 -10.95 11.05 19.57
CA ASP A 171 -10.45 10.81 20.92
C ASP A 171 -9.87 9.39 21.04
N GLU A 172 -10.58 8.35 20.54
CA GLU A 172 -10.04 6.99 20.48
C GLU A 172 -8.72 6.93 19.72
N ILE A 173 -8.62 7.63 18.59
CA ILE A 173 -7.39 7.66 17.78
C ILE A 173 -6.26 8.33 18.57
N THR A 174 -6.47 9.55 19.05
CA THR A 174 -5.44 10.33 19.73
C THR A 174 -4.93 9.68 21.01
N ASP A 175 -5.80 8.99 21.75
CA ASP A 175 -5.43 8.28 22.97
C ASP A 175 -4.59 7.03 22.68
N ASN A 176 -4.92 6.28 21.64
CA ASN A 176 -4.26 5.01 21.32
C ASN A 176 -2.93 5.18 20.58
N ILE A 177 -2.80 6.15 19.66
CA ILE A 177 -1.57 6.34 18.88
C ILE A 177 -0.38 6.88 19.69
N VAL A 178 -0.57 7.30 20.94
CA VAL A 178 0.53 7.71 21.84
C VAL A 178 1.54 6.57 22.04
N GLY A 179 1.05 5.33 22.06
CA GLY A 179 1.85 4.12 22.10
C GLY A 179 1.80 3.33 20.79
N GLU A 180 2.20 2.09 20.84
CA GLU A 180 1.99 1.13 19.76
C GLU A 180 0.60 0.52 19.87
N TRP A 181 -0.26 0.84 18.93
CA TRP A 181 -1.63 0.38 18.89
C TRP A 181 -1.82 -0.71 17.84
N TYR A 182 -1.97 -1.96 18.30
CA TYR A 182 -2.14 -3.13 17.45
C TYR A 182 -3.62 -3.41 17.20
N VAL A 183 -4.07 -3.26 15.98
CA VAL A 183 -5.45 -3.56 15.54
C VAL A 183 -5.46 -4.90 14.81
N ARG A 184 -6.21 -5.88 15.33
CA ARG A 184 -6.38 -7.22 14.76
C ARG A 184 -7.73 -7.38 14.08
N LYS A 185 -7.94 -8.53 13.44
CA LYS A 185 -9.06 -8.81 12.52
C LYS A 185 -10.44 -8.40 13.06
N ASP A 186 -10.76 -8.74 14.31
CA ASP A 186 -12.10 -8.50 14.84
C ASP A 186 -12.36 -6.99 15.02
N GLU A 187 -11.41 -6.29 15.63
CA GLU A 187 -11.44 -4.83 15.76
C GLU A 187 -11.33 -4.14 14.38
N ALA A 188 -10.48 -4.66 13.47
CA ALA A 188 -10.31 -4.10 12.14
C ALA A 188 -11.61 -4.12 11.32
N ILE A 189 -12.43 -5.16 11.45
CA ILE A 189 -13.74 -5.25 10.82
C ILE A 189 -14.73 -4.34 11.52
N GLU A 190 -14.85 -4.42 12.86
CA GLU A 190 -15.77 -3.61 13.65
C GLU A 190 -15.59 -2.11 13.42
N LYS A 191 -14.33 -1.68 13.46
CA LYS A 191 -13.96 -0.28 13.29
C LYS A 191 -13.78 0.14 11.83
N GLY A 192 -14.02 -0.76 10.87
CA GLY A 192 -13.96 -0.45 9.45
C GLY A 192 -12.55 -0.14 8.94
N VAL A 193 -11.49 -0.53 9.64
CA VAL A 193 -10.12 -0.50 9.13
C VAL A 193 -10.01 -1.43 7.94
N CYS A 194 -10.62 -2.62 8.04
CA CYS A 194 -10.74 -3.61 6.98
C CYS A 194 -12.21 -3.83 6.62
N HIS A 195 -12.50 -4.15 5.35
CA HIS A 195 -13.87 -4.42 4.91
C HIS A 195 -14.19 -5.92 4.88
N GLN A 196 -13.17 -6.78 4.69
CA GLN A 196 -13.38 -8.22 4.57
C GLN A 196 -12.12 -9.00 4.93
N ILE A 197 -12.30 -10.09 5.67
CA ILE A 197 -11.25 -11.09 5.88
C ILE A 197 -11.20 -12.01 4.65
N VAL A 198 -9.99 -12.28 4.17
CA VAL A 198 -9.75 -13.20 3.04
C VAL A 198 -9.72 -14.62 3.58
N ASP A 199 -10.65 -15.44 3.16
CA ASP A 199 -10.77 -16.86 3.47
C ASP A 199 -10.63 -17.76 2.22
N ASP A 200 -10.64 -17.15 1.03
CA ASP A 200 -10.42 -17.80 -0.26
C ASP A 200 -9.42 -17.01 -1.10
N ILE A 201 -8.41 -17.70 -1.62
CA ILE A 201 -7.38 -17.12 -2.48
C ILE A 201 -7.98 -16.50 -3.76
N ALA A 202 -9.12 -16.97 -4.22
CA ALA A 202 -9.80 -16.45 -5.40
C ALA A 202 -10.16 -14.95 -5.28
N ILE A 203 -10.27 -14.41 -4.06
CA ILE A 203 -10.49 -12.98 -3.81
C ILE A 203 -9.25 -12.16 -4.22
N LEU A 204 -8.07 -12.78 -4.20
CA LEU A 204 -6.79 -12.15 -4.52
C LEU A 204 -6.43 -12.25 -6.01
N LEU A 205 -7.06 -13.13 -6.76
CA LEU A 205 -6.86 -13.33 -8.18
C LEU A 205 -7.73 -12.39 -9.02
#